data_d26f6b1b02237ebea187f2f4ce80634c
#
_entry.id   d26f6b1b02237ebea187f2f4ce80634c
#
_cell.length_a   1.000
_cell.length_b   1.000
_cell.length_c   1.000
_cell.angle_alpha   90.00
_cell.angle_beta   90.00
_cell.angle_gamma   90.00
#
_symmetry.space_group_name_H-M   'P 1'
#
loop_
_entity.id
_entity.type
_entity.pdbx_description
1 polymer ?
#
loop_
_entity_poly.entity_id
_entity_poly.type
_entity_poly.pdbx_seq_one_letter_code
_entity_poly.pdbx_strand_id
1 'polypeptide(L)'
;MSSLLHLALRSAVRIILALLVTIPLFAMPARAEGKWPMTVKDAAGREVTISAPPKAILLGSGFNLVALSLIHPDPVSLLAGWSGDMKGANPEIYESFRQKFPAISDVPLIDDGTIPGLSYETLLTLKADLAILANWQADNEPGQRAIDYLTSTGVPVIVVDFNSDPLKTTPDMMRLLGRILERDEQAEAFARYYEDKLALIRSRVAAKPEPRPSVLMDAFPKPDQCCWAYGVGGLGEFLTIAGGRNIAEGALPRPGGTVSAEAVIAANPDVYIATSSPGGTYSSFSIGPGVARDEAEQTLAAAVKAPVLTGIAAVESGRVHGIWNFFNAIPLNIVAAEAFAHWLRPDIFADLDPEKSLAEINERFAAVPFEGTYTVSLGADTPR
;
A
#
# COMPACT_ATOMS: atom_id res chain seq x y z
N MET A 1 14.72 30.82 87.10
CA MET A 1 14.42 31.56 85.82
C MET A 1 14.72 30.79 84.54
N SER A 2 15.37 29.64 84.61
CA SER A 2 15.79 28.88 83.41
C SER A 2 14.73 27.87 82.84
N SER A 3 13.76 27.47 83.68
CA SER A 3 12.81 26.39 83.31
C SER A 3 11.61 26.84 82.49
N LEU A 4 11.20 28.11 82.57
CA LEU A 4 10.04 28.61 81.80
C LEU A 4 10.38 29.01 80.39
N LEU A 5 11.64 29.32 80.08
CA LEU A 5 12.09 29.68 78.73
C LEU A 5 12.14 28.47 77.74
N HIS A 6 12.46 27.27 78.28
CA HIS A 6 12.49 26.07 77.50
C HIS A 6 11.09 25.47 77.09
N LEU A 7 10.08 25.81 77.96
CA LEU A 7 8.71 25.35 77.67
C LEU A 7 8.05 26.20 76.59
N ALA A 8 8.33 27.50 76.54
CA ALA A 8 7.80 28.42 75.51
C ALA A 8 8.42 28.15 74.13
N LEU A 9 9.73 27.79 74.07
CA LEU A 9 10.39 27.49 72.78
C LEU A 9 9.91 26.17 72.16
N ARG A 10 9.59 25.16 72.98
CA ARG A 10 9.04 23.86 72.49
C ARG A 10 7.63 24.01 72.01
N SER A 11 6.82 24.87 72.51
CA SER A 11 5.44 25.14 72.05
C SER A 11 5.43 25.94 70.72
N ALA A 12 6.32 26.91 70.55
CA ALA A 12 6.45 27.70 69.33
C ALA A 12 6.95 26.83 68.13
N VAL A 13 7.90 25.92 68.35
CA VAL A 13 8.40 24.99 67.27
C VAL A 13 7.32 23.98 66.85
N ARG A 14 6.46 23.53 67.80
CA ARG A 14 5.36 22.58 67.41
C ARG A 14 4.23 23.27 66.66
N ILE A 15 3.95 24.55 66.91
CA ILE A 15 2.94 25.32 66.16
C ILE A 15 3.45 25.66 64.74
N ILE A 16 4.74 25.98 64.58
CA ILE A 16 5.33 26.20 63.24
C ILE A 16 5.40 24.91 62.42
N LEU A 17 5.64 23.74 63.06
CA LEU A 17 5.64 22.46 62.35
C LEU A 17 4.22 21.99 61.95
N ALA A 18 3.18 22.42 62.68
CA ALA A 18 1.78 22.08 62.34
C ALA A 18 1.18 22.95 61.22
N LEU A 19 1.72 24.16 60.98
CA LEU A 19 1.25 25.05 59.92
C LEU A 19 1.87 24.74 58.54
N LEU A 20 2.92 23.88 58.45
CA LEU A 20 3.58 23.50 57.19
C LEU A 20 2.99 22.27 56.53
N VAL A 21 1.94 21.64 57.07
CA VAL A 21 1.39 20.36 56.55
C VAL A 21 0.06 20.54 55.79
N THR A 22 -0.47 21.75 55.66
CA THR A 22 -1.72 21.96 54.89
C THR A 22 -1.54 22.93 53.73
N ILE A 23 -0.56 22.68 52.85
CA ILE A 23 -0.65 23.17 51.48
C ILE A 23 -1.52 22.17 50.76
N PRO A 24 -2.76 22.50 50.36
CA PRO A 24 -3.50 21.62 49.45
C PRO A 24 -2.69 21.54 48.17
N LEU A 25 -2.14 20.37 47.86
CA LEU A 25 -1.73 20.05 46.51
C LEU A 25 -3.01 20.15 45.66
N PHE A 26 -3.25 21.32 45.11
CA PHE A 26 -4.12 21.43 43.96
C PHE A 26 -3.44 20.58 42.88
N ALA A 27 -3.84 19.30 42.79
CA ALA A 27 -3.61 18.50 41.60
C ALA A 27 -4.27 19.30 40.48
N MET A 28 -3.47 20.07 39.72
CA MET A 28 -3.90 20.57 38.45
C MET A 28 -4.36 19.31 37.67
N PRO A 29 -5.61 19.29 37.19
CA PRO A 29 -6.00 18.20 36.30
C PRO A 29 -4.92 18.18 35.22
N ALA A 30 -4.25 17.05 35.05
CA ALA A 30 -3.40 16.83 33.91
C ALA A 30 -4.29 17.10 32.68
N ARG A 31 -4.06 18.27 32.09
CA ARG A 31 -4.71 18.62 30.82
C ARG A 31 -4.24 17.51 29.90
N ALA A 32 -5.14 16.61 29.50
CA ALA A 32 -4.86 15.68 28.46
C ALA A 32 -4.32 16.54 27.32
N GLU A 33 -3.03 16.43 27.02
CA GLU A 33 -2.43 17.11 25.87
C GLU A 33 -3.26 16.66 24.70
N GLY A 34 -3.97 17.60 24.08
CA GLY A 34 -4.81 17.30 22.93
C GLY A 34 -3.93 16.67 21.87
N LYS A 35 -4.41 15.61 21.21
CA LYS A 35 -3.69 14.89 20.12
C LYS A 35 -3.24 15.87 19.02
N TRP A 36 -3.82 17.05 18.96
CA TRP A 36 -3.60 18.09 17.94
C TRP A 36 -3.03 19.39 18.55
N PRO A 37 -2.13 20.13 17.85
CA PRO A 37 -1.55 19.78 16.53
C PRO A 37 -0.65 18.55 16.61
N MET A 38 -0.60 17.77 15.51
CA MET A 38 0.19 16.56 15.42
C MET A 38 1.32 16.77 14.40
N THR A 39 2.56 16.45 14.75
CA THR A 39 3.67 16.37 13.81
C THR A 39 3.97 14.92 13.50
N VAL A 40 4.00 14.59 12.21
CA VAL A 40 4.28 13.23 11.70
C VAL A 40 5.42 13.27 10.70
N LYS A 41 6.13 12.15 10.58
CA LYS A 41 7.13 11.94 9.52
C LYS A 41 6.48 11.13 8.40
N ASP A 42 6.54 11.65 7.18
CA ASP A 42 5.98 11.01 5.99
C ASP A 42 6.99 10.09 5.26
N ALA A 43 6.55 9.44 4.17
CA ALA A 43 7.40 8.52 3.40
C ALA A 43 8.61 9.22 2.75
N ALA A 44 8.52 10.51 2.43
CA ALA A 44 9.62 11.32 1.92
C ALA A 44 10.60 11.78 3.04
N GLY A 45 10.36 11.35 4.29
CA GLY A 45 11.18 11.71 5.45
C GLY A 45 10.95 13.13 5.98
N ARG A 46 9.90 13.83 5.53
CA ARG A 46 9.58 15.19 5.92
C ARG A 46 8.78 15.18 7.23
N GLU A 47 9.02 16.16 8.08
CA GLU A 47 8.18 16.44 9.24
C GLU A 47 7.02 17.36 8.81
N VAL A 48 5.79 16.89 8.99
CA VAL A 48 4.57 17.60 8.61
C VAL A 48 3.70 17.81 9.83
N THR A 49 3.34 19.07 10.11
CA THR A 49 2.44 19.40 11.21
C THR A 49 1.03 19.57 10.68
N ILE A 50 0.09 18.82 11.25
CA ILE A 50 -1.34 18.85 10.95
C ILE A 50 -2.03 19.47 12.17
N SER A 51 -2.78 20.54 11.96
CA SER A 51 -3.32 21.35 13.06
C SER A 51 -4.55 20.74 13.74
N ALA A 52 -5.33 19.94 13.03
CA ALA A 52 -6.58 19.32 13.49
C ALA A 52 -6.88 18.04 12.68
N PRO A 53 -7.81 17.18 13.14
CA PRO A 53 -8.29 16.04 12.34
C PRO A 53 -8.78 16.50 10.96
N PRO A 54 -8.26 15.92 9.85
CA PRO A 54 -8.65 16.35 8.51
C PRO A 54 -10.10 15.97 8.20
N LYS A 55 -10.79 16.88 7.50
CA LYS A 55 -12.19 16.74 7.06
C LYS A 55 -12.36 16.95 5.56
N ALA A 56 -11.32 17.43 4.89
CA ALA A 56 -11.34 17.79 3.49
C ALA A 56 -10.01 17.38 2.85
N ILE A 57 -9.89 16.10 2.49
CA ILE A 57 -8.65 15.50 1.99
C ILE A 57 -8.60 15.58 0.45
N LEU A 58 -7.47 16.05 -0.06
CA LEU A 58 -7.10 15.95 -1.46
C LEU A 58 -6.26 14.69 -1.68
N LEU A 59 -6.69 13.76 -2.54
CA LEU A 59 -5.89 12.61 -2.94
C LEU A 59 -5.20 12.87 -4.28
N GLY A 60 -3.87 12.92 -4.29
CA GLY A 60 -3.07 13.04 -5.49
C GLY A 60 -3.17 11.80 -6.38
N SER A 61 -3.34 10.61 -5.79
CA SER A 61 -3.71 9.38 -6.49
C SER A 61 -5.00 8.81 -5.93
N GLY A 62 -5.95 8.46 -6.79
CA GLY A 62 -7.20 7.82 -6.41
C GLY A 62 -7.00 6.44 -5.80
N PHE A 63 -5.89 5.75 -6.09
CA PHE A 63 -5.54 4.49 -5.45
C PHE A 63 -5.32 4.62 -3.94
N ASN A 64 -4.97 5.80 -3.42
CA ASN A 64 -4.90 6.03 -1.98
C ASN A 64 -6.27 5.89 -1.29
N LEU A 65 -7.38 6.02 -2.02
CA LEU A 65 -8.70 5.75 -1.49
C LEU A 65 -8.86 4.28 -1.03
N VAL A 66 -8.17 3.35 -1.69
CA VAL A 66 -8.10 1.94 -1.25
C VAL A 66 -7.49 1.85 0.14
N ALA A 67 -6.36 2.53 0.40
CA ALA A 67 -5.73 2.53 1.72
C ALA A 67 -6.65 3.12 2.80
N LEU A 68 -7.31 4.24 2.49
CA LEU A 68 -8.28 4.84 3.42
C LEU A 68 -9.46 3.90 3.70
N SER A 69 -9.93 3.15 2.70
CA SER A 69 -11.08 2.24 2.84
C SER A 69 -10.81 1.03 3.73
N LEU A 70 -9.54 0.68 3.95
CA LEU A 70 -9.16 -0.41 4.86
C LEU A 70 -9.21 -0.03 6.34
N ILE A 71 -9.28 1.27 6.64
CA ILE A 71 -9.24 1.78 8.02
C ILE A 71 -10.40 2.73 8.36
N HIS A 72 -11.08 3.27 7.36
CA HIS A 72 -12.18 4.22 7.56
C HIS A 72 -13.49 3.69 6.98
N PRO A 73 -14.60 3.70 7.72
CA PRO A 73 -15.88 3.11 7.27
C PRO A 73 -16.56 3.89 6.14
N ASP A 74 -16.27 5.19 6.01
CA ASP A 74 -16.72 6.06 4.93
C ASP A 74 -15.58 7.00 4.52
N PRO A 75 -14.62 6.52 3.71
CA PRO A 75 -13.48 7.33 3.29
C PRO A 75 -13.86 8.41 2.29
N VAL A 76 -15.01 8.25 1.59
CA VAL A 76 -15.48 9.22 0.59
C VAL A 76 -15.96 10.51 1.25
N SER A 77 -16.51 10.43 2.46
CA SER A 77 -16.95 11.61 3.23
C SER A 77 -15.81 12.58 3.59
N LEU A 78 -14.57 12.11 3.50
CA LEU A 78 -13.38 12.93 3.77
C LEU A 78 -12.83 13.63 2.53
N LEU A 79 -13.32 13.34 1.32
CA LEU A 79 -12.70 13.81 0.09
C LEU A 79 -13.13 15.25 -0.25
N ALA A 80 -12.16 16.15 -0.43
CA ALA A 80 -12.33 17.44 -1.07
C ALA A 80 -12.12 17.36 -2.59
N GLY A 81 -11.27 16.44 -3.05
CA GLY A 81 -10.97 16.19 -4.45
C GLY A 81 -9.99 15.02 -4.59
N TRP A 82 -9.91 14.43 -5.77
CA TRP A 82 -9.06 13.27 -5.99
C TRP A 82 -8.67 13.10 -7.46
N SER A 83 -7.56 12.37 -7.72
CA SER A 83 -7.15 12.02 -9.07
C SER A 83 -8.06 10.96 -9.69
N GLY A 84 -8.32 11.09 -10.98
CA GLY A 84 -9.10 10.12 -11.76
C GLY A 84 -8.35 8.84 -12.14
N ASP A 85 -7.08 8.68 -11.76
CA ASP A 85 -6.21 7.57 -12.15
C ASP A 85 -6.80 6.19 -11.83
N MET A 86 -7.37 5.99 -10.64
CA MET A 86 -8.04 4.74 -10.27
C MET A 86 -9.30 4.52 -11.14
N LYS A 87 -10.09 5.56 -11.36
CA LYS A 87 -11.30 5.47 -12.20
C LYS A 87 -10.96 5.14 -13.65
N GLY A 88 -9.88 5.70 -14.18
CA GLY A 88 -9.41 5.44 -15.54
C GLY A 88 -8.81 4.05 -15.71
N ALA A 89 -7.97 3.62 -14.78
CA ALA A 89 -7.26 2.33 -14.87
C ALA A 89 -8.05 1.13 -14.37
N ASN A 90 -9.00 1.34 -13.43
CA ASN A 90 -9.81 0.27 -12.81
C ASN A 90 -11.22 0.79 -12.52
N PRO A 91 -12.06 0.98 -13.56
CA PRO A 91 -13.40 1.54 -13.44
C PRO A 91 -14.32 0.72 -12.51
N GLU A 92 -14.09 -0.59 -12.39
CA GLU A 92 -14.87 -1.49 -11.53
C GLU A 92 -14.64 -1.18 -10.04
N ILE A 93 -13.41 -0.82 -9.63
CA ILE A 93 -13.17 -0.36 -8.25
C ILE A 93 -13.94 0.94 -7.99
N TYR A 94 -13.85 1.90 -8.92
CA TYR A 94 -14.62 3.14 -8.81
C TYR A 94 -16.12 2.87 -8.70
N GLU A 95 -16.64 1.96 -9.52
CA GLU A 95 -18.06 1.60 -9.50
C GLU A 95 -18.46 0.97 -8.17
N SER A 96 -17.63 0.11 -7.58
CA SER A 96 -17.88 -0.46 -6.26
C SER A 96 -17.92 0.61 -5.17
N PHE A 97 -17.02 1.60 -5.22
CA PHE A 97 -17.09 2.77 -4.34
C PHE A 97 -18.34 3.60 -4.58
N ARG A 98 -18.73 3.83 -5.84
CA ARG A 98 -19.91 4.61 -6.22
C ARG A 98 -21.22 3.96 -5.74
N GLN A 99 -21.31 2.64 -5.82
CA GLN A 99 -22.48 1.89 -5.34
C GLN A 99 -22.65 2.04 -3.83
N LYS A 100 -21.54 1.95 -3.06
CA LYS A 100 -21.59 2.07 -1.61
C LYS A 100 -21.65 3.51 -1.13
N PHE A 101 -20.93 4.40 -1.79
CA PHE A 101 -20.80 5.82 -1.46
C PHE A 101 -21.13 6.68 -2.68
N PRO A 102 -22.42 6.87 -3.03
CA PRO A 102 -22.81 7.61 -4.25
C PRO A 102 -22.24 9.03 -4.34
N ALA A 103 -21.97 9.65 -3.19
CA ALA A 103 -21.37 10.99 -3.09
C ALA A 103 -20.02 11.11 -3.81
N ILE A 104 -19.29 10.00 -4.08
CA ILE A 104 -18.04 10.04 -4.83
C ILE A 104 -18.20 10.63 -6.24
N SER A 105 -19.40 10.52 -6.81
CA SER A 105 -19.70 11.07 -8.13
C SER A 105 -19.69 12.60 -8.16
N ASP A 106 -19.90 13.24 -7.02
CA ASP A 106 -19.94 14.69 -6.85
C ASP A 106 -18.58 15.26 -6.38
N VAL A 107 -17.64 14.38 -5.98
CA VAL A 107 -16.30 14.80 -5.56
C VAL A 107 -15.48 15.23 -6.78
N PRO A 108 -14.96 16.48 -6.80
CA PRO A 108 -14.20 16.98 -7.93
C PRO A 108 -12.98 16.12 -8.28
N LEU A 109 -12.80 15.84 -9.57
CA LEU A 109 -11.55 15.29 -10.09
C LEU A 109 -10.53 16.41 -10.28
N ILE A 110 -9.29 16.19 -9.83
CA ILE A 110 -8.17 17.13 -10.03
C ILE A 110 -7.44 16.91 -11.35
N ASP A 111 -7.62 15.74 -11.93
CA ASP A 111 -7.13 15.32 -13.25
C ASP A 111 -7.99 14.15 -13.75
N ASP A 112 -7.78 13.74 -14.99
CA ASP A 112 -8.45 12.60 -15.62
C ASP A 112 -7.65 11.27 -15.49
N GLY A 113 -6.54 11.30 -14.75
CA GLY A 113 -5.65 10.15 -14.58
C GLY A 113 -4.69 9.91 -15.76
N THR A 114 -4.77 10.71 -16.83
CA THR A 114 -3.97 10.51 -18.05
C THR A 114 -2.68 11.33 -18.07
N ILE A 115 -2.64 12.44 -17.31
CA ILE A 115 -1.49 13.34 -17.27
C ILE A 115 -1.16 13.68 -15.81
N PRO A 116 0.09 13.56 -15.37
CA PRO A 116 0.53 14.07 -14.08
C PRO A 116 0.60 15.60 -14.10
N GLY A 117 -0.53 16.25 -13.96
CA GLY A 117 -0.63 17.70 -13.97
C GLY A 117 -1.78 18.14 -13.08
N LEU A 118 -1.48 18.38 -11.79
CA LEU A 118 -2.43 19.01 -10.88
C LEU A 118 -2.74 20.43 -11.41
N SER A 119 -4.00 20.69 -11.75
CA SER A 119 -4.45 22.05 -12.04
C SER A 119 -4.41 22.88 -10.76
N TYR A 120 -3.45 23.83 -10.68
CA TYR A 120 -3.35 24.74 -9.53
C TYR A 120 -4.63 25.53 -9.28
N GLU A 121 -5.35 25.89 -10.34
CA GLU A 121 -6.63 26.58 -10.24
C GLU A 121 -7.69 25.71 -9.57
N THR A 122 -7.75 24.42 -9.91
CA THR A 122 -8.63 23.46 -9.26
C THR A 122 -8.26 23.29 -7.79
N LEU A 123 -6.96 23.15 -7.46
CA LEU A 123 -6.50 23.00 -6.08
C LEU A 123 -6.93 24.16 -5.17
N LEU A 124 -6.92 25.41 -5.70
CA LEU A 124 -7.37 26.59 -4.94
C LEU A 124 -8.85 26.53 -4.55
N THR A 125 -9.68 25.91 -5.37
CA THR A 125 -11.14 25.87 -5.15
C THR A 125 -11.57 24.79 -4.15
N LEU A 126 -10.76 23.75 -3.96
CA LEU A 126 -11.13 22.55 -3.19
C LEU A 126 -11.13 22.75 -1.67
N LYS A 127 -10.51 23.79 -1.14
CA LYS A 127 -10.41 24.07 0.31
C LYS A 127 -9.98 22.87 1.13
N ALA A 128 -9.05 22.08 0.61
CA ALA A 128 -8.50 20.92 1.31
C ALA A 128 -7.78 21.37 2.60
N ASP A 129 -7.91 20.57 3.65
CA ASP A 129 -7.19 20.76 4.92
C ASP A 129 -6.04 19.76 5.10
N LEU A 130 -5.93 18.77 4.20
CA LEU A 130 -4.82 17.85 4.04
C LEU A 130 -4.72 17.42 2.58
N ALA A 131 -3.49 17.25 2.07
CA ALA A 131 -3.25 16.54 0.81
C ALA A 131 -2.43 15.27 1.06
N ILE A 132 -2.77 14.18 0.36
CA ILE A 132 -2.06 12.90 0.38
C ILE A 132 -1.59 12.58 -1.04
N LEU A 133 -0.27 12.53 -1.23
CA LEU A 133 0.35 12.19 -2.49
C LEU A 133 1.04 10.83 -2.38
N ALA A 134 1.09 10.09 -3.49
CA ALA A 134 1.95 8.92 -3.59
C ALA A 134 3.42 9.35 -3.79
N ASN A 135 4.38 8.54 -3.31
CA ASN A 135 5.81 8.84 -3.41
C ASN A 135 6.26 9.07 -4.86
N TRP A 136 5.80 8.26 -5.82
CA TRP A 136 6.14 8.42 -7.24
C TRP A 136 5.69 9.76 -7.82
N GLN A 137 4.66 10.40 -7.25
CA GLN A 137 4.25 11.75 -7.59
C GLN A 137 5.19 12.77 -6.96
N ALA A 138 5.54 12.57 -5.69
CA ALA A 138 6.44 13.46 -4.96
C ALA A 138 7.88 13.45 -5.52
N ASP A 139 8.31 12.36 -6.16
CA ASP A 139 9.67 12.21 -6.71
C ASP A 139 9.89 12.91 -8.05
N ASN A 140 8.85 13.53 -8.63
CA ASN A 140 8.97 14.25 -9.90
C ASN A 140 8.76 15.76 -9.74
N GLU A 141 9.25 16.53 -10.70
CA GLU A 141 9.19 18.00 -10.67
C GLU A 141 7.76 18.57 -10.57
N PRO A 142 6.75 18.08 -11.31
CA PRO A 142 5.37 18.52 -11.14
C PRO A 142 4.82 18.30 -9.75
N GLY A 143 5.10 17.14 -9.14
CA GLY A 143 4.66 16.82 -7.78
C GLY A 143 5.36 17.69 -6.73
N GLN A 144 6.65 17.94 -6.86
CA GLN A 144 7.36 18.87 -5.97
C GLN A 144 6.75 20.28 -6.02
N ARG A 145 6.46 20.79 -7.21
CA ARG A 145 5.76 22.08 -7.35
C ARG A 145 4.38 22.09 -6.70
N ALA A 146 3.65 20.98 -6.80
CA ALA A 146 2.34 20.85 -6.14
C ALA A 146 2.47 20.87 -4.62
N ILE A 147 3.48 20.17 -4.07
CA ILE A 147 3.80 20.19 -2.64
C ILE A 147 4.12 21.60 -2.16
N ASP A 148 5.02 22.31 -2.86
CA ASP A 148 5.42 23.66 -2.51
C ASP A 148 4.22 24.63 -2.55
N TYR A 149 3.39 24.50 -3.57
CA TYR A 149 2.19 25.33 -3.71
C TYR A 149 1.20 25.09 -2.57
N LEU A 150 0.79 23.85 -2.33
CA LEU A 150 -0.16 23.50 -1.26
C LEU A 150 0.37 23.95 0.11
N THR A 151 1.64 23.68 0.38
CA THR A 151 2.27 24.08 1.64
C THR A 151 2.29 25.61 1.81
N SER A 152 2.58 26.36 0.73
CA SER A 152 2.57 27.83 0.75
C SER A 152 1.19 28.44 1.02
N THR A 153 0.14 27.70 0.68
CA THR A 153 -1.26 28.08 0.95
C THR A 153 -1.77 27.57 2.31
N GLY A 154 -0.92 26.91 3.10
CA GLY A 154 -1.24 26.42 4.44
C GLY A 154 -1.89 25.03 4.47
N VAL A 155 -1.92 24.32 3.34
CA VAL A 155 -2.40 22.93 3.27
C VAL A 155 -1.23 21.98 3.54
N PRO A 156 -1.22 21.21 4.65
CA PRO A 156 -0.20 20.20 4.90
C PRO A 156 -0.28 19.09 3.85
N VAL A 157 0.90 18.63 3.40
CA VAL A 157 1.02 17.56 2.39
C VAL A 157 1.75 16.38 3.00
N ILE A 158 1.12 15.20 2.98
CA ILE A 158 1.69 13.91 3.38
C ILE A 158 2.01 13.10 2.14
N VAL A 159 3.21 12.55 2.08
CA VAL A 159 3.60 11.55 1.07
C VAL A 159 3.48 10.15 1.68
N VAL A 160 2.78 9.26 0.98
CA VAL A 160 2.68 7.84 1.33
C VAL A 160 3.42 6.98 0.30
N ASP A 161 3.98 5.86 0.74
CA ASP A 161 4.69 4.91 -0.12
C ASP A 161 4.18 3.49 0.10
N PHE A 162 3.50 2.96 -0.92
CA PHE A 162 3.08 1.56 -1.01
C PHE A 162 3.79 0.83 -2.16
N ASN A 163 4.79 1.48 -2.78
CA ASN A 163 5.37 1.03 -4.05
C ASN A 163 6.89 0.79 -4.01
N SER A 164 7.68 1.70 -3.42
CA SER A 164 9.16 1.62 -3.55
C SER A 164 9.77 0.53 -2.69
N ASP A 165 9.37 0.43 -1.43
CA ASP A 165 9.80 -0.59 -0.45
C ASP A 165 8.56 -1.12 0.29
N PRO A 166 7.60 -1.73 -0.45
CA PRO A 166 6.26 -2.01 0.07
C PRO A 166 6.25 -2.97 1.26
N LEU A 167 7.21 -3.89 1.32
CA LEU A 167 7.31 -4.85 2.42
C LEU A 167 7.66 -4.23 3.77
N LYS A 168 8.23 -3.03 3.75
CA LYS A 168 8.60 -2.27 4.93
C LYS A 168 7.65 -1.11 5.16
N THR A 169 7.35 -0.36 4.10
CA THR A 169 6.60 0.90 4.22
C THR A 169 5.11 0.70 4.41
N THR A 170 4.50 -0.37 3.87
CA THR A 170 3.03 -0.55 3.94
C THR A 170 2.47 -0.52 5.36
N PRO A 171 2.96 -1.31 6.34
CA PRO A 171 2.44 -1.25 7.71
C PRO A 171 2.62 0.14 8.35
N ASP A 172 3.77 0.77 8.13
CA ASP A 172 4.07 2.09 8.69
C ASP A 172 3.16 3.18 8.12
N MET A 173 2.88 3.13 6.81
CA MET A 173 1.96 4.08 6.16
C MET A 173 0.52 3.88 6.61
N MET A 174 0.08 2.65 6.81
CA MET A 174 -1.24 2.39 7.37
C MET A 174 -1.37 2.95 8.79
N ARG A 175 -0.36 2.76 9.65
CA ARG A 175 -0.30 3.37 10.99
C ARG A 175 -0.26 4.90 10.94
N LEU A 176 0.48 5.47 9.98
CA LEU A 176 0.52 6.92 9.76
C LEU A 176 -0.87 7.46 9.43
N LEU A 177 -1.54 6.87 8.44
CA LEU A 177 -2.91 7.25 8.06
C LEU A 177 -3.89 7.04 9.21
N GLY A 178 -3.76 5.94 9.96
CA GLY A 178 -4.58 5.69 11.16
C GLY A 178 -4.49 6.80 12.21
N ARG A 179 -3.26 7.26 12.52
CA ARG A 179 -3.05 8.38 13.45
C ARG A 179 -3.70 9.67 12.96
N ILE A 180 -3.51 9.99 11.67
CA ILE A 180 -4.03 11.21 11.05
C ILE A 180 -5.56 11.20 11.00
N LEU A 181 -6.18 10.05 10.76
CA LEU A 181 -7.63 9.89 10.62
C LEU A 181 -8.33 9.50 11.94
N GLU A 182 -7.59 9.42 13.05
CA GLU A 182 -8.10 8.94 14.34
C GLU A 182 -8.69 7.51 14.25
N ARG A 183 -8.00 6.65 13.49
CA ARG A 183 -8.33 5.24 13.24
C ARG A 183 -7.16 4.32 13.64
N ASP A 184 -6.53 4.63 14.78
CA ASP A 184 -5.33 3.92 15.25
C ASP A 184 -5.56 2.43 15.42
N GLU A 185 -6.71 2.01 15.98
CA GLU A 185 -7.04 0.61 16.21
C GLU A 185 -7.19 -0.19 14.91
N GLN A 186 -7.93 0.38 13.94
CA GLN A 186 -8.15 -0.25 12.64
C GLN A 186 -6.85 -0.36 11.85
N ALA A 187 -6.06 0.70 11.85
CA ALA A 187 -4.76 0.75 11.18
C ALA A 187 -3.77 -0.24 11.80
N GLU A 188 -3.70 -0.32 13.12
CA GLU A 188 -2.85 -1.27 13.82
C GLU A 188 -3.29 -2.72 13.57
N ALA A 189 -4.60 -2.99 13.55
CA ALA A 189 -5.13 -4.32 13.24
C ALA A 189 -4.73 -4.77 11.82
N PHE A 190 -4.83 -3.87 10.81
CA PHE A 190 -4.40 -4.16 9.45
C PHE A 190 -2.87 -4.32 9.37
N ALA A 191 -2.11 -3.42 10.00
CA ALA A 191 -0.66 -3.47 9.99
C ALA A 191 -0.12 -4.79 10.59
N ARG A 192 -0.68 -5.24 11.71
CA ARG A 192 -0.33 -6.54 12.31
C ARG A 192 -0.69 -7.72 11.41
N TYR A 193 -1.88 -7.70 10.83
CA TYR A 193 -2.28 -8.72 9.86
C TYR A 193 -1.25 -8.85 8.72
N TYR A 194 -0.82 -7.73 8.17
CA TYR A 194 0.19 -7.67 7.13
C TYR A 194 1.54 -8.21 7.61
N GLU A 195 2.01 -7.76 8.77
CA GLU A 195 3.30 -8.16 9.37
C GLU A 195 3.33 -9.65 9.71
N ASP A 196 2.25 -10.20 10.24
CA ASP A 196 2.13 -11.62 10.60
C ASP A 196 2.25 -12.52 9.37
N LYS A 197 1.54 -12.17 8.28
CA LYS A 197 1.64 -12.91 7.02
C LYS A 197 3.05 -12.83 6.41
N LEU A 198 3.64 -11.65 6.43
CA LEU A 198 4.99 -11.45 5.95
C LEU A 198 6.04 -12.21 6.78
N ALA A 199 5.88 -12.23 8.11
CA ALA A 199 6.73 -12.98 9.02
C ALA A 199 6.62 -14.49 8.77
N LEU A 200 5.41 -15.01 8.51
CA LEU A 200 5.19 -16.40 8.14
C LEU A 200 5.97 -16.77 6.88
N ILE A 201 5.85 -15.96 5.81
CA ILE A 201 6.56 -16.19 4.54
C ILE A 201 8.08 -16.22 4.81
N ARG A 202 8.61 -15.18 5.44
CA ARG A 202 10.05 -15.05 5.74
C ARG A 202 10.58 -16.22 6.58
N SER A 203 9.85 -16.63 7.61
CA SER A 203 10.27 -17.71 8.50
C SER A 203 10.36 -19.06 7.79
N ARG A 204 9.37 -19.40 6.94
CA ARG A 204 9.34 -20.65 6.20
C ARG A 204 10.45 -20.72 5.15
N VAL A 205 10.68 -19.61 4.42
CA VAL A 205 11.79 -19.55 3.45
C VAL A 205 13.15 -19.63 4.16
N ALA A 206 13.31 -18.96 5.30
CA ALA A 206 14.56 -19.05 6.07
C ALA A 206 14.82 -20.47 6.60
N ALA A 207 13.76 -21.21 6.98
CA ALA A 207 13.89 -22.61 7.44
C ALA A 207 14.23 -23.58 6.29
N LYS A 208 13.82 -23.27 5.06
CA LYS A 208 14.11 -24.08 3.87
C LYS A 208 14.44 -23.16 2.68
N PRO A 209 15.71 -22.65 2.61
CA PRO A 209 16.08 -21.64 1.62
C PRO A 209 16.13 -22.15 0.18
N GLU A 210 16.25 -23.45 -0.02
CA GLU A 210 16.29 -24.09 -1.34
C GLU A 210 15.08 -25.01 -1.59
N PRO A 211 14.63 -25.21 -2.84
CA PRO A 211 15.12 -24.60 -4.09
C PRO A 211 14.71 -23.13 -4.23
N ARG A 212 15.47 -22.37 -5.06
CA ARG A 212 15.13 -20.98 -5.47
C ARG A 212 14.82 -20.95 -6.96
N PRO A 213 13.55 -21.16 -7.36
CA PRO A 213 13.17 -21.14 -8.78
C PRO A 213 13.48 -19.77 -9.41
N SER A 214 13.93 -19.78 -10.65
CA SER A 214 14.13 -18.57 -11.44
C SER A 214 12.80 -18.06 -11.98
N VAL A 215 12.58 -16.75 -11.91
CA VAL A 215 11.29 -16.13 -12.21
C VAL A 215 11.46 -14.98 -13.20
N LEU A 216 10.67 -15.00 -14.27
CA LEU A 216 10.37 -13.81 -15.07
C LEU A 216 9.02 -13.24 -14.62
N MET A 217 9.01 -12.01 -14.12
CA MET A 217 7.77 -11.27 -13.90
C MET A 217 7.64 -10.18 -14.94
N ASP A 218 6.69 -10.37 -15.86
CA ASP A 218 6.47 -9.56 -17.04
C ASP A 218 5.24 -8.67 -16.86
N ALA A 219 5.46 -7.37 -16.89
CA ALA A 219 4.39 -6.40 -16.73
C ALA A 219 3.76 -6.07 -18.08
N PHE A 220 2.44 -6.21 -18.16
CA PHE A 220 1.66 -5.89 -19.33
C PHE A 220 2.15 -6.60 -20.61
N PRO A 221 2.19 -7.96 -20.61
CA PRO A 221 2.71 -8.73 -21.72
C PRO A 221 1.98 -8.40 -23.03
N LYS A 222 2.76 -8.29 -24.11
CA LYS A 222 2.29 -8.04 -25.48
C LYS A 222 2.83 -9.10 -26.42
N PRO A 223 2.06 -9.49 -27.47
CA PRO A 223 2.47 -10.55 -28.37
C PRO A 223 3.76 -10.26 -29.13
N ASP A 224 4.05 -9.00 -29.40
CA ASP A 224 5.12 -8.50 -30.28
C ASP A 224 6.25 -7.80 -29.51
N GLN A 225 6.13 -7.67 -28.20
CA GLN A 225 7.10 -7.00 -27.35
C GLN A 225 7.43 -7.86 -26.14
N CYS A 226 8.65 -8.28 -26.03
CA CYS A 226 9.21 -8.86 -24.80
C CYS A 226 10.25 -7.95 -24.22
N CYS A 227 10.38 -7.96 -22.93
CA CYS A 227 9.41 -8.08 -21.83
C CYS A 227 9.68 -6.89 -20.93
N TRP A 228 8.65 -6.20 -20.47
CA TRP A 228 8.86 -5.21 -19.43
C TRP A 228 8.85 -5.93 -18.08
N ALA A 229 10.03 -6.08 -17.48
CA ALA A 229 10.18 -6.88 -16.26
C ALA A 229 10.34 -6.01 -15.02
N TYR A 230 9.86 -6.54 -13.89
CA TYR A 230 10.19 -5.97 -12.59
C TYR A 230 11.63 -6.33 -12.23
N GLY A 231 12.38 -5.31 -11.76
CA GLY A 231 13.76 -5.43 -11.31
C GLY A 231 13.88 -5.43 -9.78
N VAL A 232 14.79 -4.59 -9.27
CA VAL A 232 15.00 -4.39 -7.83
C VAL A 232 13.97 -3.39 -7.29
N GLY A 233 13.33 -3.72 -6.16
CA GLY A 233 12.27 -2.92 -5.55
C GLY A 233 10.86 -3.25 -6.06
N GLY A 234 9.84 -2.63 -5.48
CA GLY A 234 8.44 -2.86 -5.82
C GLY A 234 8.04 -4.32 -5.74
N LEU A 235 7.26 -4.82 -6.71
CA LEU A 235 6.87 -6.25 -6.75
C LEU A 235 8.05 -7.21 -6.91
N GLY A 236 9.22 -6.75 -7.39
CA GLY A 236 10.42 -7.58 -7.48
C GLY A 236 10.90 -8.09 -6.13
N GLU A 237 10.73 -7.34 -5.05
CA GLU A 237 11.10 -7.76 -3.69
C GLU A 237 10.28 -8.94 -3.20
N PHE A 238 9.02 -9.02 -3.61
CA PHE A 238 8.13 -10.11 -3.21
C PHE A 238 8.60 -11.47 -3.78
N LEU A 239 9.23 -11.48 -4.96
CA LEU A 239 9.83 -12.70 -5.51
C LEU A 239 10.94 -13.22 -4.58
N THR A 240 11.78 -12.32 -4.11
CA THR A 240 12.92 -12.67 -3.25
C THR A 240 12.49 -13.21 -1.90
N ILE A 241 11.53 -12.54 -1.22
CA ILE A 241 11.04 -13.02 0.08
C ILE A 241 10.25 -14.31 -0.03
N ALA A 242 9.59 -14.56 -1.17
CA ALA A 242 8.88 -15.80 -1.48
C ALA A 242 9.83 -16.97 -1.83
N GLY A 243 11.14 -16.75 -1.82
CA GLY A 243 12.15 -17.76 -2.09
C GLY A 243 12.45 -17.96 -3.58
N GLY A 244 12.07 -17.03 -4.45
CA GLY A 244 12.40 -17.02 -5.86
C GLY A 244 13.73 -16.30 -6.16
N ARG A 245 14.16 -16.38 -7.43
CA ARG A 245 15.29 -15.63 -8.00
C ARG A 245 14.79 -14.87 -9.23
N ASN A 246 14.70 -13.56 -9.13
CA ASN A 246 14.29 -12.70 -10.24
C ASN A 246 15.39 -12.69 -11.31
N ILE A 247 15.06 -13.10 -12.56
CA ILE A 247 16.04 -13.11 -13.66
C ILE A 247 16.42 -11.69 -14.11
N ALA A 248 15.59 -10.70 -13.83
CA ALA A 248 15.82 -9.31 -14.22
C ALA A 248 16.66 -8.52 -13.18
N GLU A 249 16.86 -9.04 -11.96
CA GLU A 249 17.52 -8.32 -10.87
C GLU A 249 18.93 -7.82 -11.23
N GLY A 250 19.73 -8.67 -11.91
CA GLY A 250 21.09 -8.31 -12.34
C GLY A 250 21.13 -7.31 -13.52
N ALA A 251 20.07 -7.25 -14.31
CA ALA A 251 19.97 -6.37 -15.49
C ALA A 251 19.29 -5.05 -15.17
N LEU A 252 18.40 -5.03 -14.18
CA LEU A 252 17.56 -3.89 -13.83
C LEU A 252 17.77 -3.51 -12.36
N PRO A 253 18.75 -2.64 -12.04
CA PRO A 253 18.97 -2.14 -10.68
C PRO A 253 17.90 -1.10 -10.23
N ARG A 254 16.73 -1.13 -10.82
CA ARG A 254 15.59 -0.24 -10.63
C ARG A 254 14.28 -1.04 -10.64
N PRO A 255 13.16 -0.48 -10.18
CA PRO A 255 11.90 -1.23 -10.03
C PRO A 255 11.37 -1.89 -11.30
N GLY A 256 11.74 -1.42 -12.49
CA GLY A 256 11.33 -2.05 -13.72
C GLY A 256 12.01 -1.52 -14.97
N GLY A 257 11.90 -2.27 -16.06
CA GLY A 257 12.46 -1.92 -17.35
C GLY A 257 12.38 -3.06 -18.37
N THR A 258 12.89 -2.80 -19.57
CA THR A 258 12.88 -3.79 -20.65
C THR A 258 14.04 -4.76 -20.50
N VAL A 259 13.74 -6.05 -20.58
CA VAL A 259 14.70 -7.17 -20.72
C VAL A 259 14.59 -7.70 -22.16
N SER A 260 15.71 -7.99 -22.82
CA SER A 260 15.67 -8.46 -24.19
C SER A 260 15.16 -9.91 -24.29
N ALA A 261 14.59 -10.26 -25.43
CA ALA A 261 14.12 -11.61 -25.73
C ALA A 261 15.24 -12.66 -25.56
N GLU A 262 16.44 -12.34 -26.04
CA GLU A 262 17.62 -13.20 -25.95
C GLU A 262 18.00 -13.45 -24.48
N ALA A 263 17.92 -12.44 -23.62
CA ALA A 263 18.20 -12.58 -22.20
C ALA A 263 17.16 -13.47 -21.50
N VAL A 264 15.89 -13.35 -21.85
CA VAL A 264 14.82 -14.21 -21.33
C VAL A 264 15.03 -15.66 -21.74
N ILE A 265 15.30 -15.91 -23.04
CA ILE A 265 15.56 -17.26 -23.58
C ILE A 265 16.80 -17.86 -22.91
N ALA A 266 17.87 -17.09 -22.79
CA ALA A 266 19.11 -17.56 -22.16
C ALA A 266 18.94 -17.87 -20.66
N ALA A 267 18.13 -17.07 -19.95
CA ALA A 267 17.81 -17.30 -18.54
C ALA A 267 16.90 -18.51 -18.32
N ASN A 268 16.07 -18.84 -19.30
CA ASN A 268 15.14 -19.97 -19.31
C ASN A 268 14.41 -20.14 -17.97
N PRO A 269 13.55 -19.17 -17.57
CA PRO A 269 12.99 -19.12 -16.22
C PRO A 269 12.11 -20.34 -15.90
N ASP A 270 12.15 -20.78 -14.64
CA ASP A 270 11.35 -21.89 -14.10
C ASP A 270 9.87 -21.50 -13.91
N VAL A 271 9.60 -20.22 -13.71
CA VAL A 271 8.27 -19.66 -13.46
C VAL A 271 8.10 -18.37 -14.25
N TYR A 272 6.94 -18.23 -14.88
CA TYR A 272 6.50 -17.01 -15.54
C TYR A 272 5.31 -16.39 -14.79
N ILE A 273 5.39 -15.11 -14.47
CA ILE A 273 4.32 -14.35 -13.84
C ILE A 273 4.00 -13.15 -14.74
N ALA A 274 2.80 -13.11 -15.30
CA ALA A 274 2.27 -11.95 -15.99
C ALA A 274 1.58 -11.01 -15.02
N THR A 275 1.81 -9.70 -15.15
CA THR A 275 1.01 -8.71 -14.44
C THR A 275 0.22 -7.85 -15.41
N SER A 276 -1.03 -7.53 -15.09
CA SER A 276 -1.89 -6.71 -15.95
C SER A 276 -3.04 -6.05 -15.17
N SER A 277 -3.94 -5.40 -15.89
CA SER A 277 -5.15 -4.75 -15.38
C SER A 277 -6.36 -5.15 -16.24
N PRO A 278 -7.59 -4.83 -15.79
CA PRO A 278 -8.80 -5.09 -16.57
C PRO A 278 -8.78 -4.42 -17.95
N GLY A 279 -9.48 -5.05 -18.90
CA GLY A 279 -9.80 -4.48 -20.21
C GLY A 279 -8.67 -4.44 -21.23
N GLY A 280 -7.49 -5.01 -20.92
CA GLY A 280 -6.41 -5.17 -21.91
C GLY A 280 -5.85 -3.87 -22.50
N THR A 281 -6.06 -2.72 -21.86
CA THR A 281 -5.62 -1.39 -22.35
C THR A 281 -4.11 -1.34 -22.58
N TYR A 282 -3.35 -2.01 -21.74
CA TYR A 282 -1.88 -2.02 -21.77
C TYR A 282 -1.31 -3.38 -22.18
N SER A 283 -2.13 -4.44 -22.24
CA SER A 283 -1.71 -5.82 -22.38
C SER A 283 -2.76 -6.64 -23.12
N SER A 284 -2.36 -7.79 -23.69
CA SER A 284 -3.29 -8.82 -24.18
C SER A 284 -3.87 -9.69 -23.05
N PHE A 285 -3.40 -9.53 -21.83
CA PHE A 285 -3.85 -10.23 -20.63
C PHE A 285 -4.75 -9.34 -19.79
N SER A 286 -5.92 -9.83 -19.37
CA SER A 286 -6.90 -9.12 -18.53
C SER A 286 -7.03 -9.81 -17.19
N ILE A 287 -6.90 -9.07 -16.10
CA ILE A 287 -7.02 -9.56 -14.72
C ILE A 287 -7.28 -8.40 -13.77
N GLY A 288 -8.00 -8.66 -12.69
CA GLY A 288 -8.25 -7.69 -11.63
C GLY A 288 -9.72 -7.51 -11.31
N PRO A 289 -10.09 -6.31 -10.81
CA PRO A 289 -11.45 -5.99 -10.43
C PRO A 289 -12.45 -6.26 -11.56
N GLY A 290 -13.56 -6.95 -11.23
CA GLY A 290 -14.63 -7.24 -12.17
C GLY A 290 -14.32 -8.28 -13.26
N VAL A 291 -13.07 -8.73 -13.41
CA VAL A 291 -12.68 -9.72 -14.41
C VAL A 291 -13.10 -11.12 -13.96
N ALA A 292 -13.79 -11.86 -14.85
CA ALA A 292 -14.14 -13.25 -14.60
C ALA A 292 -12.90 -14.16 -14.68
N ARG A 293 -12.91 -15.27 -13.92
CA ARG A 293 -11.77 -16.19 -13.87
C ARG A 293 -11.46 -16.81 -15.23
N ASP A 294 -12.49 -17.23 -15.96
CA ASP A 294 -12.34 -17.84 -17.29
C ASP A 294 -11.78 -16.84 -18.30
N GLU A 295 -12.13 -15.56 -18.24
CA GLU A 295 -11.52 -14.51 -19.05
C GLU A 295 -10.03 -14.34 -18.72
N ALA A 296 -9.69 -14.27 -17.41
CA ALA A 296 -8.30 -14.14 -17.00
C ALA A 296 -7.45 -15.36 -17.45
N GLU A 297 -7.97 -16.57 -17.32
CA GLU A 297 -7.30 -17.79 -17.77
C GLU A 297 -7.13 -17.82 -19.30
N GLN A 298 -8.16 -17.50 -20.07
CA GLN A 298 -8.11 -17.47 -21.54
C GLN A 298 -7.12 -16.42 -22.05
N THR A 299 -7.15 -15.21 -21.47
CA THR A 299 -6.27 -14.13 -21.90
C THR A 299 -4.82 -14.38 -21.49
N LEU A 300 -4.57 -14.98 -20.32
CA LEU A 300 -3.23 -15.41 -19.92
C LEU A 300 -2.71 -16.52 -20.85
N ALA A 301 -3.53 -17.53 -21.17
CA ALA A 301 -3.17 -18.60 -22.10
C ALA A 301 -2.88 -18.08 -23.52
N ALA A 302 -3.52 -16.98 -23.92
CA ALA A 302 -3.21 -16.32 -25.20
C ALA A 302 -1.89 -15.53 -25.11
N ALA A 303 -1.62 -14.85 -24.02
CA ALA A 303 -0.41 -14.04 -23.84
C ALA A 303 0.87 -14.87 -23.88
N VAL A 304 0.87 -16.10 -23.32
CA VAL A 304 2.06 -16.97 -23.31
C VAL A 304 2.36 -17.64 -24.63
N LYS A 305 1.52 -17.47 -25.67
CA LYS A 305 1.81 -17.89 -27.04
C LYS A 305 2.76 -16.93 -27.77
N ALA A 306 3.19 -15.86 -27.16
CA ALA A 306 4.21 -14.95 -27.69
C ALA A 306 5.48 -15.77 -28.06
N PRO A 307 6.09 -15.54 -29.25
CA PRO A 307 7.22 -16.35 -29.74
C PRO A 307 8.39 -16.47 -28.77
N VAL A 308 8.65 -15.41 -28.00
CA VAL A 308 9.74 -15.36 -27.00
C VAL A 308 9.47 -16.25 -25.78
N LEU A 309 8.21 -16.49 -25.45
CA LEU A 309 7.79 -17.33 -24.32
C LEU A 309 7.62 -18.80 -24.73
N THR A 310 7.48 -19.06 -26.03
CA THR A 310 7.36 -20.43 -26.53
C THR A 310 8.67 -21.19 -26.33
N GLY A 311 8.63 -22.29 -25.57
CA GLY A 311 9.82 -23.13 -25.31
C GLY A 311 10.62 -22.76 -24.08
N ILE A 312 10.22 -21.74 -23.29
CA ILE A 312 10.82 -21.53 -21.95
C ILE A 312 10.27 -22.54 -20.94
N ALA A 313 11.11 -22.98 -19.99
CA ALA A 313 10.78 -24.00 -19.00
C ALA A 313 9.47 -23.73 -18.25
N ALA A 314 9.21 -22.47 -17.92
CA ALA A 314 7.98 -22.06 -17.23
C ALA A 314 6.71 -22.42 -18.01
N VAL A 315 6.70 -22.14 -19.32
CA VAL A 315 5.53 -22.42 -20.20
C VAL A 315 5.41 -23.92 -20.45
N GLU A 316 6.52 -24.62 -20.72
CA GLU A 316 6.52 -26.07 -20.94
C GLU A 316 6.03 -26.86 -19.72
N SER A 317 6.40 -26.44 -18.52
CA SER A 317 5.99 -27.08 -17.26
C SER A 317 4.63 -26.63 -16.74
N GLY A 318 3.98 -25.63 -17.38
CA GLY A 318 2.72 -25.06 -16.91
C GLY A 318 2.85 -24.20 -15.63
N ARG A 319 4.07 -23.76 -15.27
CA ARG A 319 4.29 -22.84 -14.15
C ARG A 319 4.11 -21.38 -14.60
N VAL A 320 2.89 -21.09 -15.03
CA VAL A 320 2.45 -19.82 -15.59
C VAL A 320 1.36 -19.23 -14.69
N HIS A 321 1.59 -18.03 -14.24
CA HIS A 321 0.68 -17.35 -13.32
C HIS A 321 0.40 -15.92 -13.78
N GLY A 322 -0.73 -15.39 -13.36
CA GLY A 322 -1.14 -14.03 -13.62
C GLY A 322 -1.56 -13.33 -12.33
N ILE A 323 -1.25 -12.04 -12.20
CA ILE A 323 -1.61 -11.24 -11.04
C ILE A 323 -1.98 -9.82 -11.45
N TRP A 324 -2.92 -9.23 -10.70
CA TRP A 324 -3.30 -7.85 -10.89
C TRP A 324 -2.13 -6.90 -10.58
N ASN A 325 -1.81 -6.04 -11.54
CA ASN A 325 -0.62 -5.17 -11.48
C ASN A 325 -0.66 -4.16 -10.34
N PHE A 326 -1.84 -3.63 -10.02
CA PHE A 326 -1.94 -2.54 -9.05
C PHE A 326 -1.75 -2.95 -7.59
N PHE A 327 -1.55 -4.23 -7.30
CA PHE A 327 -0.99 -4.62 -6.00
C PHE A 327 0.34 -3.93 -5.69
N ASN A 328 1.06 -3.45 -6.69
CA ASN A 328 2.32 -2.73 -6.51
C ASN A 328 2.17 -1.33 -5.89
N ALA A 329 0.97 -0.79 -5.78
CA ALA A 329 0.74 0.61 -5.38
C ALA A 329 -0.27 0.78 -4.23
N ILE A 330 -0.73 -0.32 -3.61
CA ILE A 330 -1.76 -0.31 -2.58
C ILE A 330 -1.46 -1.30 -1.45
N PRO A 331 -2.04 -1.13 -0.25
CA PRO A 331 -1.79 -2.01 0.88
C PRO A 331 -2.23 -3.48 0.71
N LEU A 332 -3.00 -3.79 -0.34
CA LEU A 332 -3.39 -5.17 -0.67
C LEU A 332 -2.22 -6.02 -1.22
N ASN A 333 -1.03 -5.46 -1.36
CA ASN A 333 0.16 -6.13 -1.88
C ASN A 333 0.60 -7.37 -1.07
N ILE A 334 0.13 -7.53 0.17
CA ILE A 334 0.33 -8.77 0.94
C ILE A 334 -0.28 -10.00 0.27
N VAL A 335 -1.38 -9.82 -0.48
CA VAL A 335 -2.00 -10.88 -1.28
C VAL A 335 -1.04 -11.34 -2.39
N ALA A 336 -0.32 -10.39 -3.01
CA ALA A 336 0.73 -10.72 -3.99
C ALA A 336 1.89 -11.50 -3.35
N ALA A 337 2.31 -11.13 -2.14
CA ALA A 337 3.36 -11.86 -1.42
C ALA A 337 2.97 -13.32 -1.16
N GLU A 338 1.73 -13.58 -0.76
CA GLU A 338 1.22 -14.94 -0.54
C GLU A 338 1.06 -15.72 -1.85
N ALA A 339 0.58 -15.07 -2.91
CA ALA A 339 0.49 -15.68 -4.24
C ALA A 339 1.86 -16.14 -4.74
N PHE A 340 2.86 -15.27 -4.65
CA PHE A 340 4.22 -15.62 -5.05
C PHE A 340 4.81 -16.73 -4.18
N ALA A 341 4.62 -16.69 -2.87
CA ALA A 341 5.07 -17.75 -1.97
C ALA A 341 4.44 -19.10 -2.36
N HIS A 342 3.14 -19.14 -2.59
CA HIS A 342 2.43 -20.35 -3.02
C HIS A 342 2.92 -20.88 -4.37
N TRP A 343 3.11 -20.00 -5.37
CA TRP A 343 3.53 -20.39 -6.72
C TRP A 343 4.99 -20.81 -6.81
N LEU A 344 5.86 -20.11 -6.10
CA LEU A 344 7.30 -20.36 -6.17
C LEU A 344 7.73 -21.53 -5.31
N ARG A 345 7.11 -21.70 -4.14
CA ARG A 345 7.50 -22.68 -3.14
C ARG A 345 6.30 -23.49 -2.62
N PRO A 346 5.56 -24.18 -3.51
CA PRO A 346 4.44 -25.02 -3.09
C PRO A 346 4.86 -26.12 -2.11
N ASP A 347 6.14 -26.47 -2.07
CA ASP A 347 6.73 -27.43 -1.14
C ASP A 347 6.69 -26.99 0.34
N ILE A 348 6.50 -25.69 0.62
CA ILE A 348 6.40 -25.11 1.97
C ILE A 348 5.21 -24.18 2.14
N PHE A 349 4.46 -23.88 1.07
CA PHE A 349 3.33 -22.95 1.07
C PHE A 349 2.08 -23.51 0.39
N ALA A 350 1.90 -24.84 0.32
CA ALA A 350 0.69 -25.44 -0.23
C ALA A 350 -0.60 -25.07 0.52
N ASP A 351 -0.47 -24.66 1.77
CA ASP A 351 -1.57 -24.21 2.64
C ASP A 351 -1.96 -22.73 2.45
N LEU A 352 -1.14 -21.93 1.77
CA LEU A 352 -1.48 -20.54 1.48
C LEU A 352 -2.49 -20.46 0.33
N ASP A 353 -3.46 -19.56 0.51
CA ASP A 353 -4.51 -19.30 -0.46
C ASP A 353 -4.74 -17.77 -0.54
N PRO A 354 -4.18 -17.11 -1.54
CA PRO A 354 -4.27 -15.65 -1.68
C PRO A 354 -5.72 -15.16 -1.85
N GLU A 355 -6.62 -15.99 -2.39
CA GLU A 355 -8.03 -15.63 -2.54
C GLU A 355 -8.75 -15.62 -1.18
N LYS A 356 -8.43 -16.57 -0.30
CA LYS A 356 -8.93 -16.53 1.08
C LYS A 356 -8.40 -15.33 1.84
N SER A 357 -7.14 -14.96 1.61
CA SER A 357 -6.56 -13.76 2.24
C SER A 357 -7.24 -12.48 1.77
N LEU A 358 -7.57 -12.36 0.48
CA LEU A 358 -8.34 -11.23 -0.02
C LEU A 358 -9.77 -11.23 0.54
N ALA A 359 -10.42 -12.40 0.63
CA ALA A 359 -11.74 -12.52 1.26
C ALA A 359 -11.70 -12.11 2.74
N GLU A 360 -10.66 -12.50 3.49
CA GLU A 360 -10.45 -12.08 4.88
C GLU A 360 -10.23 -10.57 5.00
N ILE A 361 -9.47 -9.97 4.08
CA ILE A 361 -9.31 -8.51 4.04
C ILE A 361 -10.65 -7.82 3.78
N ASN A 362 -11.43 -8.33 2.84
CA ASN A 362 -12.76 -7.80 2.54
C ASN A 362 -13.70 -7.84 3.75
N GLU A 363 -13.68 -8.95 4.50
CA GLU A 363 -14.54 -9.14 5.66
C GLU A 363 -14.13 -8.26 6.86
N ARG A 364 -12.82 -8.17 7.12
CA ARG A 364 -12.31 -7.59 8.36
C ARG A 364 -12.01 -6.10 8.26
N PHE A 365 -11.60 -5.64 7.10
CA PHE A 365 -11.01 -4.30 6.96
C PHE A 365 -11.68 -3.43 5.90
N ALA A 366 -12.08 -4.01 4.76
CA ALA A 366 -12.48 -3.21 3.62
C ALA A 366 -13.87 -2.57 3.79
N ALA A 367 -13.94 -1.25 3.70
CA ALA A 367 -15.22 -0.54 3.61
C ALA A 367 -15.94 -0.89 2.30
N VAL A 368 -15.21 -1.14 1.22
CA VAL A 368 -15.74 -1.59 -0.08
C VAL A 368 -15.03 -2.90 -0.43
N PRO A 369 -15.75 -4.00 -0.69
CA PRO A 369 -15.13 -5.27 -1.03
C PRO A 369 -14.45 -5.19 -2.41
N PHE A 370 -13.31 -5.88 -2.54
CA PHE A 370 -12.59 -6.05 -3.78
C PHE A 370 -13.02 -7.36 -4.42
N GLU A 371 -13.83 -7.28 -5.49
CA GLU A 371 -14.39 -8.42 -6.20
C GLU A 371 -13.79 -8.53 -7.59
N GLY A 372 -13.55 -9.77 -8.06
CA GLY A 372 -12.94 -10.06 -9.35
C GLY A 372 -11.87 -11.15 -9.25
N THR A 373 -11.11 -11.34 -10.31
CA THR A 373 -10.00 -12.29 -10.36
C THR A 373 -8.68 -11.55 -10.25
N TYR A 374 -8.04 -11.63 -9.09
CA TYR A 374 -6.80 -10.92 -8.80
C TYR A 374 -5.55 -11.79 -8.99
N THR A 375 -5.75 -13.11 -8.98
CA THR A 375 -4.70 -14.12 -9.20
C THR A 375 -5.24 -15.23 -10.05
N VAL A 376 -4.41 -15.79 -10.96
CA VAL A 376 -4.75 -16.91 -11.83
C VAL A 376 -3.53 -17.77 -12.10
N SER A 377 -3.73 -19.04 -12.34
CA SER A 377 -2.66 -19.99 -12.69
C SER A 377 -3.12 -20.88 -13.84
N LEU A 378 -2.26 -21.06 -14.84
CA LEU A 378 -2.45 -22.07 -15.86
C LEU A 378 -1.82 -23.38 -15.36
N GLY A 379 -2.64 -24.41 -15.11
CA GLY A 379 -2.14 -25.74 -14.79
C GLY A 379 -1.51 -26.43 -16.02
N ALA A 380 -0.83 -27.54 -15.79
CA ALA A 380 -0.26 -28.37 -16.87
C ALA A 380 -1.34 -28.89 -17.85
N ASP A 381 -2.59 -28.99 -17.42
CA ASP A 381 -3.73 -29.47 -18.17
C ASP A 381 -4.52 -28.37 -18.90
N THR A 382 -4.14 -27.09 -18.76
CA THR A 382 -4.80 -26.01 -19.50
C THR A 382 -4.43 -26.09 -20.99
N PRO A 383 -5.40 -26.08 -21.95
CA PRO A 383 -5.11 -26.15 -23.38
C PRO A 383 -4.20 -25.00 -23.82
N ARG A 384 -3.04 -25.34 -24.37
CA ARG A 384 -2.01 -24.41 -24.84
C ARG A 384 -2.28 -23.90 -26.24
#